data_3b5ac1f9e2d5e29da0433e5c44f6334d
#
_entry.id   3b5ac1f9e2d5e29da0433e5c44f6334d
#
_cell.length_a   1.000
_cell.length_b   1.000
_cell.length_c   1.000
_cell.angle_alpha   90.00
_cell.angle_beta   90.00
_cell.angle_gamma   90.00
#
_symmetry.space_group_name_H-M   'P 1'
#
loop_
_entity.id
_entity.type
_entity.pdbx_description
1 polymer ?
#
loop_
_entity_poly.entity_id
_entity_poly.type
_entity_poly.pdbx_seq_one_letter_code
_entity_poly.pdbx_strand_id
1 'polypeptide(L)' 'MPRYRIEHRYPCYPGGGCIPYDGYFVQVLQEGFFTDKWVDVKGFDNPEDAEKLLKALK' A
#
# COMPACT_ATOMS: atom_id res chain seq x y z
N MET A 1 -16.33 -2.84 9.88
CA MET A 1 -15.62 -3.69 8.91
C MET A 1 -14.28 -3.07 8.57
N PRO A 2 -13.23 -3.89 8.49
CA PRO A 2 -11.94 -3.34 8.10
C PRO A 2 -11.95 -2.85 6.66
N ARG A 3 -11.27 -1.74 6.43
CA ARG A 3 -11.16 -1.16 5.10
C ARG A 3 -9.76 -1.39 4.58
N TYR A 4 -9.68 -1.75 3.31
CA TYR A 4 -8.41 -2.01 2.64
C TYR A 4 -8.31 -1.16 1.39
N ARG A 5 -7.08 -0.78 1.05
CA ARG A 5 -6.81 -0.04 -0.18
C ARG A 5 -5.45 -0.41 -0.73
N ILE A 6 -5.21 -0.06 -1.99
CA ILE A 6 -3.90 -0.20 -2.61
C ILE A 6 -3.34 1.20 -2.81
N GLU A 7 -2.13 1.43 -2.31
CA GLU A 7 -1.43 2.69 -2.54
C GLU A 7 -0.27 2.45 -3.50
N HIS A 8 -0.19 3.27 -4.53
CA HIS A 8 0.89 3.21 -5.50
C HIS A 8 1.93 4.25 -5.11
N ARG A 9 3.15 3.79 -4.86
CA ARG A 9 4.27 4.66 -4.46
C ARG A 9 5.39 4.57 -5.46
N TYR A 10 5.92 5.72 -5.80
CA TYR A 10 7.11 5.83 -6.63
C TYR A 10 8.28 6.12 -5.71
N PRO A 11 9.22 5.18 -5.54
CA PRO A 11 10.36 5.43 -4.65
C PRO A 11 11.34 6.41 -5.28
N CYS A 12 11.16 7.68 -4.96
CA CYS A 12 12.06 8.74 -5.39
C CYS A 12 12.86 9.21 -4.18
N TYR A 13 14.16 9.34 -4.35
CA TYR A 13 15.04 9.83 -3.29
C TYR A 13 15.35 11.29 -3.49
N PRO A 14 15.32 12.12 -2.42
CA PRO A 14 15.73 13.52 -2.55
C PRO A 14 17.18 13.59 -2.98
N GLY A 15 17.45 14.34 -4.06
CA GLY A 15 18.79 14.48 -4.60
C GLY A 15 19.25 13.34 -5.49
N GLY A 16 18.46 12.29 -5.63
CA GLY A 16 18.74 11.16 -6.49
C GLY A 16 17.63 10.93 -7.49
N GLY A 17 17.82 9.98 -8.38
CA GLY A 17 16.78 9.59 -9.31
C GLY A 17 15.72 8.72 -8.67
N CYS A 18 14.58 8.59 -9.34
CA CYS A 18 13.56 7.66 -8.93
C CYS A 18 13.93 6.25 -9.39
N ILE A 19 13.65 5.26 -8.57
CA ILE A 19 13.86 3.86 -8.96
C ILE A 19 12.81 3.52 -10.02
N PRO A 20 13.21 2.89 -11.14
CA PRO A 20 12.27 2.65 -12.25
C PRO A 20 11.36 1.44 -12.03
N TYR A 21 10.85 1.28 -10.85
CA TYR A 21 9.82 0.27 -10.59
C TYR A 21 8.79 0.83 -9.63
N ASP A 22 7.58 0.40 -9.83
CA ASP A 22 6.44 0.86 -9.03
C ASP A 22 6.23 -0.06 -7.85
N GLY A 23 5.90 0.53 -6.72
CA GLY A 23 5.53 -0.22 -5.54
C GLY A 23 4.04 -0.11 -5.28
N TYR A 24 3.38 -1.24 -5.10
CA TYR A 24 1.97 -1.30 -4.76
C TYR A 24 1.82 -1.88 -3.37
N PHE A 25 1.27 -1.08 -2.47
CA PHE A 25 1.15 -1.46 -1.07
C PHE A 25 -0.31 -1.64 -0.70
N VAL A 26 -0.64 -2.84 -0.24
CA VAL A 26 -1.97 -3.10 0.30
C VAL A 26 -1.97 -2.60 1.74
N GLN A 27 -2.93 -1.73 2.05
CA GLN A 27 -3.03 -1.12 3.37
C GLN A 27 -4.37 -1.42 3.99
N VAL A 28 -4.38 -1.48 5.31
CA VAL A 28 -5.59 -1.64 6.11
C VAL A 28 -5.79 -0.39 6.95
N LEU A 29 -7.03 0.06 7.06
CA LEU A 29 -7.36 1.18 7.92
C LEU A 29 -7.45 0.68 9.36
N GLN A 30 -6.54 1.17 10.19
CA GLN A 30 -6.53 0.85 11.61
C GLN A 30 -7.15 2.01 12.36
N GLU A 31 -8.27 1.74 13.03
CA GLU A 31 -8.95 2.75 13.82
C GLU A 31 -8.19 3.01 15.11
N GLY A 32 -7.80 4.27 15.30
CA GLY A 32 -7.08 4.70 16.49
C GLY A 32 -7.99 5.42 17.46
N PHE A 33 -7.45 5.70 18.63
CA PHE A 33 -8.19 6.40 19.67
C PHE A 33 -8.51 7.84 19.27
N PHE A 34 -7.60 8.47 18.56
CA PHE A 34 -7.75 9.87 18.14
C PHE A 34 -7.79 10.03 16.63
N THR A 35 -7.03 9.21 15.91
CA THR A 35 -6.97 9.28 14.46
C THR A 35 -6.88 7.89 13.87
N ASP A 36 -7.46 7.74 12.68
CA ASP A 36 -7.34 6.51 11.91
C ASP A 36 -6.04 6.53 11.12
N LYS A 37 -5.40 5.39 10.99
CA LYS A 37 -4.14 5.28 10.25
C LYS A 37 -4.21 4.16 9.23
N TRP A 38 -3.63 4.41 8.07
CA TRP A 38 -3.43 3.37 7.08
C TRP A 38 -2.11 2.67 7.37
N VAL A 39 -2.18 1.35 7.54
CA VAL A 39 -1.01 0.54 7.87
C VAL A 39 -0.71 -0.37 6.70
N ASP A 40 0.57 -0.43 6.30
CA ASP A 40 1.00 -1.31 5.22
C ASP A 40 0.89 -2.77 5.65
N VAL A 41 0.14 -3.56 4.90
CA VAL A 41 0.02 -4.99 5.13
C VAL A 41 1.12 -5.71 4.37
N LYS A 42 1.26 -5.40 3.08
CA LYS A 42 2.26 -6.03 2.24
C LYS A 42 2.52 -5.17 1.00
N GLY A 43 3.76 -5.20 0.52
CA GLY A 43 4.15 -4.52 -0.70
C GLY A 43 4.33 -5.50 -1.85
N PHE A 44 4.01 -5.05 -3.07
CA PHE A 44 4.13 -5.86 -4.28
C PHE A 44 4.76 -5.05 -5.39
N ASP A 45 5.43 -5.75 -6.30
CA ASP A 45 6.05 -5.11 -7.46
C ASP A 45 5.05 -4.92 -8.59
N ASN A 46 3.96 -5.69 -8.59
CA ASN A 46 2.96 -5.56 -9.64
C ASN A 46 1.56 -5.42 -9.07
N PRO A 47 0.68 -4.71 -9.81
CA PRO A 47 -0.67 -4.43 -9.31
C PRO A 47 -1.55 -5.68 -9.23
N GLU A 48 -1.29 -6.67 -10.06
CA GLU A 48 -2.09 -7.88 -10.06
C GLU A 48 -2.01 -8.64 -8.75
N ASP A 49 -0.79 -8.75 -8.21
CA ASP A 49 -0.59 -9.44 -6.92
C ASP A 49 -1.23 -8.65 -5.78
N ALA A 50 -1.12 -7.33 -5.83
CA ALA A 50 -1.73 -6.49 -4.81
C ALA A 50 -3.26 -6.65 -4.83
N GLU A 51 -3.85 -6.69 -6.02
CA GLU A 51 -5.29 -6.89 -6.14
C GLU A 51 -5.74 -8.25 -5.64
N LYS A 52 -4.94 -9.28 -5.88
CA LYS A 52 -5.24 -10.63 -5.38
C LYS A 52 -5.32 -10.65 -3.86
N LEU A 53 -4.35 -10.02 -3.22
CA LEU A 53 -4.38 -9.93 -1.76
C LEU A 53 -5.56 -9.11 -1.29
N LEU A 54 -5.82 -7.99 -1.94
CA LEU A 54 -6.93 -7.13 -1.58
C LEU A 54 -8.27 -7.89 -1.62
N LYS A 55 -8.47 -8.67 -2.68
CA LYS A 55 -9.68 -9.48 -2.80
C LYS A 55 -9.76 -10.57 -1.75
N ALA A 56 -8.62 -11.14 -1.37
CA ALA A 56 -8.60 -12.16 -0.34
C ALA A 56 -8.92 -11.61 1.04
N LEU A 57 -8.60 -10.33 1.26
CA LEU A 57 -8.84 -9.69 2.55
C LEU A 57 -10.25 -9.12 2.70
N LYS A 58 -10.92 -8.86 1.60
CA LYS A 58 -12.29 -8.34 1.62
C LYS A 58 -13.31 -9.40 1.95
#